data_659469b0a1677bfa1d6cb9cb5ce065c3
#
_entry.id   659469b0a1677bfa1d6cb9cb5ce065c3
#
_cell.length_a   1.000
_cell.length_b   1.000
_cell.length_c   1.000
_cell.angle_alpha   90.00
_cell.angle_beta   90.00
_cell.angle_gamma   90.00
#
_symmetry.space_group_name_H-M   'P 1'
#
loop_
_entity.id
_entity.type
_entity.pdbx_description
1 polymer ?
#
loop_
_entity_poly.entity_id
_entity_poly.type
_entity_poly.pdbx_seq_one_letter_code
_entity_poly.pdbx_strand_id
1 'polypeptide(L)'
;VSVCFDAFALLTWLQEEPGADQVEEFLNQATGEEGFFCFVSIINLGEVYYRLHRARGAGEADAFWEDARQGRLPLSLVEPTPRRILQAARLKARYPIAFADTFAVQLAQEMQVPLATGDPEIHLLEREGLLQVIWLPQQT
;
A
#
# COMPACT_ATOMS: atom_id res chain seq x y z
N VAL A 1 -16.38 5.11 1.07
CA VAL A 1 -15.08 5.52 0.54
C VAL A 1 -14.01 4.62 1.12
N SER A 2 -13.08 4.22 0.31
CA SER A 2 -12.01 3.32 0.71
C SER A 2 -10.65 3.91 0.31
N VAL A 3 -9.56 3.24 0.66
CA VAL A 3 -8.21 3.69 0.37
C VAL A 3 -7.35 2.49 -0.02
N CYS A 4 -6.32 2.73 -0.80
CA CYS A 4 -5.30 1.74 -1.12
C CYS A 4 -3.99 2.14 -0.44
N PHE A 5 -3.27 1.18 0.11
CA PHE A 5 -1.95 1.40 0.72
C PHE A 5 -0.87 0.75 -0.14
N ASP A 6 0.25 1.43 -0.31
CA ASP A 6 1.49 0.82 -0.78
C ASP A 6 2.35 0.40 0.43
N ALA A 7 3.55 -0.10 0.15
CA ALA A 7 4.47 -0.48 1.23
C ALA A 7 4.90 0.73 2.07
N PHE A 8 5.04 1.91 1.44
CA PHE A 8 5.41 3.13 2.16
C PHE A 8 4.41 3.43 3.29
N ALA A 9 3.10 3.39 2.97
CA ALA A 9 2.06 3.69 3.95
C ALA A 9 2.10 2.71 5.14
N LEU A 10 2.22 1.42 4.86
CA LEU A 10 2.24 0.41 5.92
C LEU A 10 3.52 0.51 6.76
N LEU A 11 4.67 0.77 6.14
CA LEU A 11 5.91 0.95 6.88
C LEU A 11 5.89 2.20 7.76
N THR A 12 5.30 3.29 7.24
CA THR A 12 5.09 4.51 8.02
C THR A 12 4.33 4.20 9.31
N TRP A 13 3.26 3.43 9.20
CA TRP A 13 2.43 3.04 10.34
C TRP A 13 3.20 2.12 11.30
N LEU A 14 3.84 1.07 10.77
CA LEU A 14 4.53 0.08 11.59
C LEU A 14 5.74 0.65 12.33
N GLN A 15 6.41 1.63 11.73
CA GLN A 15 7.61 2.23 12.28
C GLN A 15 7.34 3.55 13.01
N GLU A 16 6.08 3.90 13.18
CA GLU A 16 5.64 5.10 13.91
C GLU A 16 6.29 6.38 13.37
N GLU A 17 6.36 6.49 12.05
CA GLU A 17 6.96 7.63 11.37
C GLU A 17 5.93 8.73 11.12
N PRO A 18 6.35 9.94 10.72
CA PRO A 18 5.39 11.00 10.38
C PRO A 18 4.39 10.54 9.34
N GLY A 19 3.10 10.67 9.65
CA GLY A 19 2.01 10.15 8.82
C GLY A 19 1.37 8.88 9.38
N ALA A 20 1.96 8.27 10.41
CA ALA A 20 1.40 7.06 11.03
C ALA A 20 -0.03 7.29 11.53
N ASP A 21 -0.32 8.47 12.08
CA ASP A 21 -1.66 8.80 12.58
C ASP A 21 -2.71 8.81 11.48
N GLN A 22 -2.34 9.29 10.29
CA GLN A 22 -3.25 9.28 9.13
C GLN A 22 -3.57 7.84 8.71
N VAL A 23 -2.57 6.97 8.68
CA VAL A 23 -2.78 5.56 8.35
C VAL A 23 -3.63 4.89 9.42
N GLU A 24 -3.36 5.16 10.70
CA GLU A 24 -4.13 4.62 11.81
C GLU A 24 -5.61 5.01 11.70
N GLU A 25 -5.90 6.25 11.31
CA GLU A 25 -7.28 6.68 11.10
C GLU A 25 -7.99 5.86 10.02
N PHE A 26 -7.32 5.59 8.90
CA PHE A 26 -7.90 4.74 7.87
C PHE A 26 -8.16 3.33 8.37
N LEU A 27 -7.23 2.77 9.13
CA LEU A 27 -7.41 1.44 9.71
C LEU A 27 -8.58 1.41 10.69
N ASN A 28 -8.75 2.46 11.49
CA ASN A 28 -9.89 2.59 12.40
C ASN A 28 -11.20 2.71 11.63
N GLN A 29 -11.23 3.43 10.52
CA GLN A 29 -12.41 3.49 9.66
C GLN A 29 -12.76 2.11 9.10
N ALA A 30 -11.77 1.34 8.68
CA ALA A 30 -12.01 0.00 8.15
C ALA A 30 -12.57 -0.94 9.22
N THR A 31 -12.22 -0.72 10.49
CA THR A 31 -12.74 -1.52 11.59
C THR A 31 -14.18 -1.12 11.96
N GLY A 32 -14.46 0.19 11.98
CA GLY A 32 -15.71 0.72 12.53
C GLY A 32 -16.77 1.08 11.51
N GLU A 33 -16.43 1.19 10.22
CA GLU A 33 -17.35 1.65 9.19
C GLU A 33 -17.57 0.58 8.14
N GLU A 34 -18.82 0.12 8.03
CA GLU A 34 -19.17 -0.88 7.03
C GLU A 34 -18.99 -0.32 5.62
N GLY A 35 -18.35 -1.11 4.74
CA GLY A 35 -18.10 -0.69 3.37
C GLY A 35 -16.84 0.13 3.18
N PHE A 36 -16.09 0.41 4.24
CA PHE A 36 -14.79 1.06 4.13
C PHE A 36 -13.68 0.01 4.14
N PHE A 37 -12.82 0.04 3.13
CA PHE A 37 -11.74 -0.96 2.97
C PHE A 37 -10.40 -0.29 2.83
N CYS A 38 -9.37 -0.90 3.42
CA CYS A 38 -7.98 -0.57 3.20
C CYS A 38 -7.38 -1.65 2.32
N PHE A 39 -7.33 -1.42 1.02
CA PHE A 39 -6.84 -2.39 0.05
C PHE A 39 -5.32 -2.42 0.01
N VAL A 40 -4.74 -3.60 -0.04
CA VAL A 40 -3.29 -3.80 -0.16
C VAL A 40 -3.03 -4.96 -1.11
N SER A 41 -2.19 -4.74 -2.12
CA SER A 41 -1.70 -5.83 -2.96
C SER A 41 -0.77 -6.73 -2.13
N ILE A 42 -0.89 -8.04 -2.28
CA ILE A 42 0.01 -8.99 -1.61
C ILE A 42 1.46 -8.76 -2.04
N ILE A 43 1.69 -8.23 -3.25
CA ILE A 43 3.04 -7.84 -3.69
C ILE A 43 3.61 -6.77 -2.73
N ASN A 44 2.82 -5.76 -2.40
CA ASN A 44 3.26 -4.73 -1.46
C ASN A 44 3.39 -5.26 -0.03
N LEU A 45 2.56 -6.21 0.34
CA LEU A 45 2.69 -6.88 1.64
C LEU A 45 4.04 -7.58 1.75
N GLY A 46 4.48 -8.26 0.68
CA GLY A 46 5.79 -8.89 0.62
C GLY A 46 6.93 -7.89 0.73
N GLU A 47 6.77 -6.71 0.12
CA GLU A 47 7.77 -5.65 0.25
C GLU A 47 7.85 -5.16 1.70
N VAL A 48 6.73 -4.98 2.36
CA VAL A 48 6.71 -4.62 3.79
C VAL A 48 7.45 -5.69 4.60
N TYR A 49 7.18 -6.97 4.30
CA TYR A 49 7.82 -8.07 5.00
C TYR A 49 9.35 -7.98 4.95
N TYR A 50 9.93 -7.87 3.73
CA TYR A 50 11.39 -7.92 3.67
C TYR A 50 12.04 -6.66 4.25
N ARG A 51 11.40 -5.51 4.13
CA ARG A 51 11.91 -4.27 4.71
C ARG A 51 11.85 -4.30 6.23
N LEU A 52 10.74 -4.80 6.78
CA LEU A 52 10.59 -4.95 8.23
C LEU A 52 11.58 -5.98 8.78
N HIS A 53 11.78 -7.06 8.04
CA HIS A 53 12.77 -8.08 8.38
C HIS A 53 14.18 -7.49 8.49
N ARG A 54 14.56 -6.68 7.52
CA ARG A 54 15.87 -6.01 7.53
C ARG A 54 16.01 -5.01 8.67
N ALA A 55 14.95 -4.28 8.97
CA ALA A 55 14.98 -3.22 9.96
C ALA A 55 14.86 -3.75 11.40
N ARG A 56 14.05 -4.79 11.63
CA ARG A 56 13.67 -5.22 12.98
C ARG A 56 13.78 -6.72 13.22
N GLY A 57 14.19 -7.49 12.21
CA GLY A 57 14.40 -8.92 12.34
C GLY A 57 13.19 -9.77 11.97
N ALA A 58 13.44 -11.09 11.91
CA ALA A 58 12.46 -12.07 11.45
C ALA A 58 11.22 -12.13 12.33
N GLY A 59 11.38 -11.99 13.65
CA GLY A 59 10.26 -12.12 14.58
C GLY A 59 9.15 -11.12 14.32
N GLU A 60 9.49 -9.84 14.19
CA GLU A 60 8.49 -8.79 13.91
C GLU A 60 7.91 -8.93 12.50
N ALA A 61 8.76 -9.26 11.53
CA ALA A 61 8.30 -9.44 10.14
C ALA A 61 7.33 -10.62 10.02
N ASP A 62 7.65 -11.75 10.66
CA ASP A 62 6.79 -12.93 10.65
C ASP A 62 5.46 -12.64 11.35
N ALA A 63 5.49 -11.93 12.48
CA ALA A 63 4.28 -11.57 13.22
C ALA A 63 3.36 -10.67 12.38
N PHE A 64 3.94 -9.68 11.71
CA PHE A 64 3.18 -8.80 10.83
C PHE A 64 2.52 -9.60 9.68
N TRP A 65 3.32 -10.43 9.01
CA TRP A 65 2.83 -11.24 7.89
C TRP A 65 1.67 -12.13 8.33
N GLU A 66 1.83 -12.80 9.47
CA GLU A 66 0.82 -13.69 10.01
C GLU A 66 -0.45 -12.91 10.38
N ASP A 67 -0.31 -11.78 11.07
CA ASP A 67 -1.45 -10.96 11.45
C ASP A 67 -2.22 -10.46 10.23
N ALA A 68 -1.52 -10.04 9.18
CA ALA A 68 -2.15 -9.59 7.94
C ALA A 68 -2.88 -10.73 7.25
N ARG A 69 -2.25 -11.91 7.13
CA ARG A 69 -2.82 -13.06 6.43
C ARG A 69 -3.97 -13.71 7.18
N GLN A 70 -3.98 -13.63 8.50
CA GLN A 70 -5.04 -14.22 9.33
C GLN A 70 -6.22 -13.26 9.59
N GLY A 71 -6.17 -12.08 9.00
CA GLY A 71 -7.26 -11.11 9.16
C GLY A 71 -7.28 -10.40 10.51
N ARG A 72 -6.16 -10.38 11.23
CA ARG A 72 -6.07 -9.65 12.51
C ARG A 72 -5.86 -8.17 12.33
N LEU A 73 -5.47 -7.75 11.14
CA LEU A 73 -5.38 -6.34 10.76
C LEU A 73 -6.51 -6.01 9.80
N PRO A 74 -7.07 -4.80 9.88
CA PRO A 74 -8.20 -4.42 9.01
C PRO A 74 -7.73 -4.08 7.59
N LEU A 75 -7.03 -5.00 6.95
CA LEU A 75 -6.52 -4.88 5.60
C LEU A 75 -7.27 -5.83 4.68
N SER A 76 -7.66 -5.33 3.53
CA SER A 76 -8.26 -6.16 2.47
C SER A 76 -7.16 -6.53 1.48
N LEU A 77 -6.63 -7.73 1.62
CA LEU A 77 -5.53 -8.22 0.80
C LEU A 77 -6.03 -8.62 -0.58
N VAL A 78 -5.30 -8.23 -1.61
CA VAL A 78 -5.69 -8.47 -3.00
C VAL A 78 -4.60 -9.26 -3.71
N GLU A 79 -5.00 -10.38 -4.32
CA GLU A 79 -4.09 -11.28 -5.01
C GLU A 79 -3.58 -10.68 -6.32
N PRO A 80 -2.30 -10.92 -6.66
CA PRO A 80 -1.75 -10.48 -7.95
C PRO A 80 -2.12 -11.48 -9.04
N THR A 81 -3.37 -11.44 -9.50
CA THR A 81 -3.83 -12.32 -10.59
C THR A 81 -3.06 -12.03 -11.88
N PRO A 82 -3.06 -12.95 -12.85
CA PRO A 82 -2.41 -12.68 -14.15
C PRO A 82 -2.87 -11.38 -14.80
N ARG A 83 -4.16 -11.05 -14.70
CA ARG A 83 -4.68 -9.79 -15.23
C ARG A 83 -4.05 -8.59 -14.52
N ARG A 84 -3.96 -8.62 -13.20
CA ARG A 84 -3.38 -7.53 -12.42
C ARG A 84 -1.88 -7.40 -12.69
N ILE A 85 -1.18 -8.53 -12.83
CA ILE A 85 0.24 -8.53 -13.20
C ILE A 85 0.44 -7.87 -14.57
N LEU A 86 -0.39 -8.20 -15.54
CA LEU A 86 -0.28 -7.59 -16.88
C LEU A 86 -0.52 -6.08 -16.83
N GLN A 87 -1.53 -5.63 -16.08
CA GLN A 87 -1.80 -4.20 -15.96
C GLN A 87 -0.66 -3.47 -15.24
N ALA A 88 -0.09 -4.06 -14.20
CA ALA A 88 1.08 -3.50 -13.52
C ALA A 88 2.29 -3.43 -14.45
N ALA A 89 2.52 -4.49 -15.25
CA ALA A 89 3.61 -4.52 -16.22
C ALA A 89 3.47 -3.44 -17.29
N ARG A 90 2.24 -3.16 -17.72
CA ARG A 90 1.98 -2.06 -18.67
C ARG A 90 2.34 -0.70 -18.09
N LEU A 91 2.04 -0.48 -16.81
CA LEU A 91 2.46 0.74 -16.12
C LEU A 91 3.99 0.82 -16.04
N LYS A 92 4.65 -0.28 -15.68
CA LYS A 92 6.11 -0.33 -15.62
C LYS A 92 6.76 -0.02 -16.96
N ALA A 93 6.16 -0.49 -18.05
CA ALA A 93 6.68 -0.24 -19.39
C ALA A 93 6.65 1.25 -19.76
N ARG A 94 5.75 2.04 -19.17
CA ARG A 94 5.52 3.43 -19.52
C ARG A 94 6.10 4.44 -18.52
N TYR A 95 6.31 4.02 -17.27
CA TYR A 95 6.70 4.95 -16.20
C TYR A 95 7.92 4.44 -15.43
N PRO A 96 8.84 5.36 -15.03
CA PRO A 96 10.06 4.99 -14.31
C PRO A 96 9.80 4.85 -12.81
N ILE A 97 8.94 3.92 -12.43
CA ILE A 97 8.66 3.61 -11.02
C ILE A 97 9.01 2.16 -10.75
N ALA A 98 9.23 1.81 -9.49
CA ALA A 98 9.54 0.45 -9.09
C ALA A 98 8.39 -0.50 -9.42
N PHE A 99 8.70 -1.75 -9.79
CA PHE A 99 7.68 -2.70 -10.19
C PHE A 99 6.65 -2.94 -9.09
N ALA A 100 7.09 -3.05 -7.83
CA ALA A 100 6.16 -3.21 -6.71
C ALA A 100 5.16 -2.04 -6.62
N ASP A 101 5.63 -0.81 -6.89
CA ASP A 101 4.77 0.38 -6.86
C ASP A 101 3.69 0.34 -7.93
N THR A 102 3.97 -0.30 -9.07
CA THR A 102 2.96 -0.42 -10.14
C THR A 102 1.75 -1.23 -9.69
N PHE A 103 1.95 -2.19 -8.78
CA PHE A 103 0.82 -2.96 -8.24
C PHE A 103 -0.08 -2.12 -7.35
N ALA A 104 0.48 -1.19 -6.57
CA ALA A 104 -0.31 -0.28 -5.75
C ALA A 104 -1.11 0.69 -6.63
N VAL A 105 -0.48 1.25 -7.67
CA VAL A 105 -1.15 2.14 -8.62
C VAL A 105 -2.27 1.41 -9.36
N GLN A 106 -1.98 0.23 -9.87
CA GLN A 106 -2.97 -0.59 -10.58
C GLN A 106 -4.17 -0.91 -9.69
N LEU A 107 -3.91 -1.24 -8.43
CA LEU A 107 -4.98 -1.58 -7.49
C LEU A 107 -5.85 -0.36 -7.19
N ALA A 108 -5.24 0.81 -6.97
CA ALA A 108 -5.98 2.05 -6.77
C ALA A 108 -6.87 2.37 -7.96
N GLN A 109 -6.37 2.18 -9.18
CA GLN A 109 -7.15 2.38 -10.41
C GLN A 109 -8.31 1.39 -10.49
N GLU A 110 -8.07 0.11 -10.24
CA GLU A 110 -9.09 -0.93 -10.35
C GLU A 110 -10.22 -0.70 -9.34
N MET A 111 -9.87 -0.38 -8.10
CA MET A 111 -10.85 -0.19 -7.03
C MET A 111 -11.43 1.22 -7.02
N GLN A 112 -10.92 2.10 -7.86
CA GLN A 112 -11.37 3.50 -7.96
C GLN A 112 -11.30 4.22 -6.60
N VAL A 113 -10.16 4.06 -5.93
CA VAL A 113 -9.91 4.68 -4.63
C VAL A 113 -8.57 5.40 -4.66
N PRO A 114 -8.34 6.39 -3.78
CA PRO A 114 -7.04 7.02 -3.71
C PRO A 114 -5.98 6.09 -3.15
N LEU A 115 -4.73 6.33 -3.54
CA LEU A 115 -3.56 5.68 -2.98
C LEU A 115 -2.96 6.57 -1.90
N ALA A 116 -2.82 6.06 -0.69
CA ALA A 116 -2.08 6.74 0.36
C ALA A 116 -0.61 6.34 0.25
N THR A 117 0.27 7.30 0.02
CA THR A 117 1.70 7.07 -0.15
C THR A 117 2.48 8.34 0.17
N GLY A 118 3.75 8.18 0.50
CA GLY A 118 4.70 9.30 0.59
C GLY A 118 5.83 9.18 -0.42
N ASP A 119 5.75 8.21 -1.33
CA ASP A 119 6.81 7.97 -2.32
C ASP A 119 6.77 9.03 -3.42
N PRO A 120 7.85 9.85 -3.56
CA PRO A 120 7.87 10.92 -4.55
C PRO A 120 7.78 10.43 -6.00
N GLU A 121 8.11 9.17 -6.29
CA GLU A 121 7.96 8.62 -7.64
C GLU A 121 6.52 8.67 -8.15
N ILE A 122 5.54 8.70 -7.25
CA ILE A 122 4.12 8.70 -7.62
C ILE A 122 3.65 10.06 -8.12
N HIS A 123 4.39 11.15 -7.86
CA HIS A 123 4.01 12.49 -8.33
C HIS A 123 3.76 12.55 -9.83
N LEU A 124 4.61 11.90 -10.63
CA LEU A 124 4.44 11.90 -12.09
C LEU A 124 3.10 11.32 -12.51
N LEU A 125 2.72 10.20 -11.89
CA LEU A 125 1.48 9.50 -12.23
C LEU A 125 0.26 10.31 -11.81
N GLU A 126 0.33 10.97 -10.66
CA GLU A 126 -0.73 11.88 -10.21
C GLU A 126 -0.90 13.05 -11.18
N ARG A 127 0.20 13.68 -11.59
CA ARG A 127 0.17 14.79 -12.54
C ARG A 127 -0.45 14.39 -13.88
N GLU A 128 -0.26 13.14 -14.30
CA GLU A 128 -0.84 12.65 -15.55
C GLU A 128 -2.27 12.14 -15.40
N GLY A 129 -2.83 12.29 -14.22
CA GLY A 129 -4.23 11.94 -13.98
C GLY A 129 -4.53 10.46 -13.86
N LEU A 130 -3.50 9.63 -13.57
CA LEU A 130 -3.68 8.18 -13.53
C LEU A 130 -4.36 7.71 -12.25
N LEU A 131 -4.27 8.46 -11.17
CA LEU A 131 -4.86 8.12 -9.89
C LEU A 131 -4.97 9.36 -9.01
N GLN A 132 -5.76 9.25 -7.96
CA GLN A 132 -5.78 10.23 -6.87
C GLN A 132 -4.86 9.76 -5.76
N VAL A 133 -4.18 10.69 -5.09
CA VAL A 133 -3.20 10.38 -4.06
C VAL A 133 -3.54 11.14 -2.78
N ILE A 134 -3.46 10.44 -1.66
CA ILE A 134 -3.45 11.04 -0.33
C ILE A 134 -1.99 11.03 0.12
N TRP A 135 -1.38 12.21 0.13
CA TRP A 135 0.04 12.31 0.41
C TRP A 135 0.33 12.21 1.89
N LEU A 136 1.19 11.24 2.24
CA LEU A 136 1.77 11.14 3.56
C LEU A 136 3.07 11.93 3.60
N PRO A 137 3.51 12.41 4.78
CA PRO A 137 4.79 13.09 4.88
C PRO A 137 5.93 12.22 4.38
N GLN A 138 6.86 12.84 3.64
CA GLN A 138 8.04 12.13 3.16
C GLN A 138 9.07 12.02 4.29
N GLN A 139 9.84 10.92 4.25
CA GLN A 139 10.93 10.72 5.19
C GLN A 139 12.09 11.67 4.86
N THR A 140 12.69 12.27 5.85
CA THR A 140 13.87 13.11 5.69
C THR A 140 15.14 12.34 6.05
#